data_5d657663a012614026b6e6338e5bcb90
#
_entry.id   5d657663a012614026b6e6338e5bcb90
#
_cell.length_a   1.000
_cell.length_b   1.000
_cell.length_c   1.000
_cell.angle_alpha   90.00
_cell.angle_beta   90.00
_cell.angle_gamma   90.00
#
_symmetry.space_group_name_H-M   'P 1'
#
loop_
_entity.id
_entity.type
_entity.pdbx_description
1 polymer ?
#
loop_
_entity_poly.entity_id
_entity_poly.type
_entity_poly.pdbx_seq_one_letter_code
_entity_poly.pdbx_strand_id
1 'polypeptide(L)'
;MRKNKTYESLIDKSIGSMLSAIEIYNKPDFKYREETFAILAVNAWELLLKARIFKLGNFRINTIFCYKAYVNKSGEKSTKKKVLDRNRCGNPKTISIFDALQRLDSQNQIPQNLKDNIETLIEFRDNAIHFVNMSKLSKPIQELGFACIKNYVLILKHWHIKRDLNKYNLYLMPLAYVENRLEVEATQTLEGQNFIKLVKQKLSQEKTDEEYGIAIKIDLRFQKGNSFGATEVRFDKNGIPINLTDEDFRKRYPLTYVEVTNKARTRYSDFKQNKRFNEIMSQIKENEKLFYERRLDNQNPKSQKKGFYSSNIWKELDEKYTKK
;
A
#
# COMPACT_ATOMS: atom_id res chain seq x y z
N MET A 1 -26.26 19.43 -16.32
CA MET A 1 -25.39 19.00 -17.43
C MET A 1 -25.81 17.61 -17.89
N ARG A 2 -26.14 17.41 -19.18
CA ARG A 2 -26.59 16.10 -19.70
C ARG A 2 -25.44 15.10 -19.59
N LYS A 3 -25.62 13.99 -18.88
CA LYS A 3 -24.59 12.95 -18.73
C LYS A 3 -24.26 12.33 -20.09
N ASN A 4 -22.99 12.29 -20.46
CA ASN A 4 -22.57 11.62 -21.70
C ASN A 4 -22.58 10.09 -21.49
N LYS A 5 -23.49 9.39 -22.20
CA LYS A 5 -23.67 7.94 -22.02
C LYS A 5 -22.40 7.12 -22.24
N THR A 6 -21.59 7.49 -23.23
CA THR A 6 -20.31 6.78 -23.50
C THR A 6 -19.30 6.98 -22.37
N TYR A 7 -19.19 8.21 -21.84
CA TYR A 7 -18.32 8.49 -20.69
C TYR A 7 -18.74 7.69 -19.47
N GLU A 8 -20.04 7.74 -19.11
CA GLU A 8 -20.58 6.99 -17.97
C GLU A 8 -20.35 5.48 -18.14
N SER A 9 -20.56 4.93 -19.33
CA SER A 9 -20.32 3.52 -19.63
C SER A 9 -18.84 3.14 -19.49
N LEU A 10 -17.89 3.99 -19.90
CA LEU A 10 -16.47 3.73 -19.71
C LEU A 10 -16.10 3.70 -18.23
N ILE A 11 -16.62 4.63 -17.42
CA ILE A 11 -16.40 4.68 -15.98
C ILE A 11 -17.00 3.44 -15.30
N ASP A 12 -18.25 3.10 -15.59
CA ASP A 12 -18.94 1.97 -14.97
C ASP A 12 -18.25 0.64 -15.31
N LYS A 13 -17.80 0.46 -16.56
CA LYS A 13 -17.01 -0.71 -16.97
C LYS A 13 -15.64 -0.76 -16.29
N SER A 14 -14.99 0.41 -16.15
CA SER A 14 -13.71 0.50 -15.43
C SER A 14 -13.87 0.05 -13.98
N ILE A 15 -14.87 0.57 -13.27
CA ILE A 15 -15.16 0.21 -11.87
C ILE A 15 -15.52 -1.27 -11.78
N GLY A 16 -16.39 -1.77 -12.65
CA GLY A 16 -16.75 -3.18 -12.68
C GLY A 16 -15.55 -4.09 -12.88
N SER A 17 -14.62 -3.71 -13.78
CA SER A 17 -13.38 -4.48 -13.99
C SER A 17 -12.47 -4.47 -12.76
N MET A 18 -12.32 -3.33 -12.06
CA MET A 18 -11.53 -3.25 -10.84
C MET A 18 -12.14 -4.07 -9.71
N LEU A 19 -13.47 -4.01 -9.53
CA LEU A 19 -14.18 -4.83 -8.54
C LEU A 19 -13.99 -6.33 -8.82
N SER A 20 -14.13 -6.74 -10.07
CA SER A 20 -13.90 -8.13 -10.47
C SER A 20 -12.45 -8.56 -10.21
N ALA A 21 -11.48 -7.66 -10.42
CA ALA A 21 -10.08 -7.93 -10.08
C ALA A 21 -9.90 -8.24 -8.59
N ILE A 22 -10.49 -7.41 -7.72
CA ILE A 22 -10.43 -7.57 -6.26
C ILE A 22 -11.12 -8.87 -5.83
N GLU A 23 -12.30 -9.14 -6.34
CA GLU A 23 -13.07 -10.34 -6.00
C GLU A 23 -12.33 -11.63 -6.38
N ILE A 24 -11.77 -11.67 -7.58
CA ILE A 24 -10.99 -12.84 -8.05
C ILE A 24 -9.71 -13.01 -7.22
N TYR A 25 -9.01 -11.92 -6.89
CA TYR A 25 -7.82 -12.00 -6.05
C TYR A 25 -8.13 -12.58 -4.67
N ASN A 26 -9.24 -12.17 -4.06
CA ASN A 26 -9.66 -12.60 -2.73
C ASN A 26 -10.32 -13.99 -2.71
N LYS A 27 -10.58 -14.59 -3.88
CA LYS A 27 -11.23 -15.90 -3.96
C LYS A 27 -10.29 -16.99 -3.44
N PRO A 28 -10.68 -17.79 -2.43
CA PRO A 28 -9.87 -18.89 -1.94
C PRO A 28 -9.64 -19.94 -3.05
N ASP A 29 -8.49 -20.60 -2.98
CA ASP A 29 -8.07 -21.71 -3.88
C ASP A 29 -8.06 -21.39 -5.38
N PHE A 30 -8.01 -20.12 -5.75
CA PHE A 30 -7.88 -19.71 -7.15
C PHE A 30 -6.41 -19.52 -7.52
N LYS A 31 -5.80 -20.52 -8.17
CA LYS A 31 -4.36 -20.57 -8.44
C LYS A 31 -3.85 -19.49 -9.40
N TYR A 32 -4.71 -18.93 -10.25
CA TYR A 32 -4.38 -17.93 -11.27
C TYR A 32 -4.90 -16.52 -10.86
N ARG A 33 -4.90 -16.24 -9.56
CA ARG A 33 -5.53 -15.02 -9.03
C ARG A 33 -4.69 -13.76 -9.26
N GLU A 34 -3.37 -13.85 -9.11
CA GLU A 34 -2.47 -12.71 -9.29
C GLU A 34 -2.48 -12.24 -10.75
N GLU A 35 -2.39 -13.16 -11.66
CA GLU A 35 -2.42 -12.91 -13.10
C GLU A 35 -3.79 -12.36 -13.53
N THR A 36 -4.87 -12.98 -13.06
CA THR A 36 -6.24 -12.51 -13.38
C THR A 36 -6.49 -11.12 -12.78
N PHE A 37 -6.02 -10.87 -11.55
CA PHE A 37 -6.06 -9.54 -10.96
C PHE A 37 -5.38 -8.51 -11.85
N ALA A 38 -4.15 -8.79 -12.30
CA ALA A 38 -3.41 -7.87 -13.14
C ALA A 38 -4.11 -7.60 -14.48
N ILE A 39 -4.64 -8.65 -15.14
CA ILE A 39 -5.39 -8.53 -16.40
C ILE A 39 -6.59 -7.58 -16.21
N LEU A 40 -7.40 -7.81 -15.18
CA LEU A 40 -8.62 -7.04 -14.94
C LEU A 40 -8.32 -5.63 -14.42
N ALA A 41 -7.29 -5.47 -13.57
CA ALA A 41 -6.86 -4.17 -13.08
C ALA A 41 -6.30 -3.30 -14.20
N VAL A 42 -5.46 -3.84 -15.09
CA VAL A 42 -4.96 -3.13 -16.28
C VAL A 42 -6.10 -2.75 -17.21
N ASN A 43 -7.08 -3.62 -17.42
CA ASN A 43 -8.28 -3.29 -18.19
C ASN A 43 -9.10 -2.15 -17.53
N ALA A 44 -9.23 -2.17 -16.20
CA ALA A 44 -9.88 -1.09 -15.46
C ALA A 44 -9.18 0.24 -15.68
N TRP A 45 -7.85 0.27 -15.56
CA TRP A 45 -7.05 1.45 -15.83
C TRP A 45 -7.18 1.93 -17.27
N GLU A 46 -7.10 1.03 -18.24
CA GLU A 46 -7.24 1.38 -19.66
C GLU A 46 -8.57 2.10 -19.93
N LEU A 47 -9.68 1.59 -19.40
CA LEU A 47 -11.01 2.20 -19.56
C LEU A 47 -11.10 3.56 -18.86
N LEU A 48 -10.50 3.69 -17.65
CA LEU A 48 -10.51 4.93 -16.89
C LEU A 48 -9.69 6.03 -17.58
N LEU A 49 -8.49 5.70 -18.06
CA LEU A 49 -7.61 6.64 -18.78
C LEU A 49 -8.27 7.11 -20.08
N LYS A 50 -8.90 6.20 -20.84
CA LYS A 50 -9.67 6.55 -22.04
C LYS A 50 -10.84 7.47 -21.70
N ALA A 51 -11.56 7.21 -20.60
CA ALA A 51 -12.63 8.10 -20.15
C ALA A 51 -12.11 9.51 -19.84
N ARG A 52 -10.93 9.62 -19.21
CA ARG A 52 -10.30 10.91 -18.93
C ARG A 52 -9.95 11.66 -20.20
N ILE A 53 -9.28 11.01 -21.18
CA ILE A 53 -8.93 11.59 -22.47
C ILE A 53 -10.20 12.03 -23.22
N PHE A 54 -11.22 11.20 -23.21
CA PHE A 54 -12.52 11.52 -23.85
C PHE A 54 -13.16 12.76 -23.22
N LYS A 55 -13.12 12.89 -21.88
CA LYS A 55 -13.62 14.08 -21.18
C LYS A 55 -12.79 15.32 -21.51
N LEU A 56 -11.45 15.22 -21.49
CA LEU A 56 -10.55 16.33 -21.85
C LEU A 56 -10.72 16.76 -23.31
N GLY A 57 -11.05 15.82 -24.20
CA GLY A 57 -11.36 16.08 -25.59
C GLY A 57 -12.80 16.58 -25.84
N ASN A 58 -13.46 17.14 -24.81
CA ASN A 58 -14.85 17.64 -24.93
C ASN A 58 -15.84 16.57 -25.44
N PHE A 59 -15.65 15.32 -24.96
CA PHE A 59 -16.49 14.17 -25.33
C PHE A 59 -16.53 13.86 -26.85
N ARG A 60 -15.45 14.16 -27.57
CA ARG A 60 -15.26 13.77 -28.96
C ARG A 60 -14.68 12.36 -29.03
N ILE A 61 -15.44 11.39 -29.52
CA ILE A 61 -15.05 9.97 -29.54
C ILE A 61 -13.76 9.69 -30.33
N ASN A 62 -13.48 10.51 -31.33
CA ASN A 62 -12.26 10.41 -32.14
C ASN A 62 -10.98 10.61 -31.33
N THR A 63 -11.03 11.22 -30.13
CA THR A 63 -9.87 11.44 -29.26
C THR A 63 -9.30 10.13 -28.71
N ILE A 64 -10.11 9.08 -28.64
CA ILE A 64 -9.71 7.76 -28.15
C ILE A 64 -9.59 6.71 -29.26
N PHE A 65 -9.74 7.09 -30.53
CA PHE A 65 -9.57 6.16 -31.66
C PHE A 65 -8.12 6.11 -32.15
N CYS A 66 -7.75 4.94 -32.70
CA CYS A 66 -6.49 4.76 -33.42
C CYS A 66 -6.65 5.15 -34.88
N TYR A 67 -5.59 5.75 -35.41
CA TYR A 67 -5.49 6.12 -36.83
C TYR A 67 -4.23 5.52 -37.43
N LYS A 68 -4.34 5.08 -38.68
CA LYS A 68 -3.21 4.61 -39.49
C LYS A 68 -3.05 5.41 -40.74
N ALA A 69 -1.86 5.39 -41.33
CA ALA A 69 -1.62 6.04 -42.63
C ALA A 69 -2.55 5.44 -43.68
N TYR A 70 -3.11 6.31 -44.50
CA TYR A 70 -3.87 5.89 -45.68
C TYR A 70 -2.90 5.22 -46.65
N VAL A 71 -3.31 4.07 -47.20
CA VAL A 71 -2.58 3.38 -48.27
C VAL A 71 -3.35 3.59 -49.58
N ASN A 72 -2.67 4.09 -50.60
CA ASN A 72 -3.26 4.31 -51.91
C ASN A 72 -3.41 2.98 -52.69
N LYS A 73 -3.99 3.03 -53.88
CA LYS A 73 -4.20 1.83 -54.74
C LYS A 73 -2.88 1.18 -55.16
N SER A 74 -1.78 1.93 -55.18
CA SER A 74 -0.42 1.45 -55.51
C SER A 74 0.31 0.84 -54.34
N GLY A 75 -0.30 0.74 -53.15
CA GLY A 75 0.32 0.21 -51.95
C GLY A 75 1.16 1.19 -51.13
N GLU A 76 1.28 2.45 -51.56
CA GLU A 76 2.10 3.46 -50.88
C GLU A 76 1.35 4.11 -49.70
N LYS A 77 2.08 4.30 -48.57
CA LYS A 77 1.55 4.93 -47.35
C LYS A 77 1.60 6.46 -47.48
N SER A 78 0.46 7.11 -47.31
CA SER A 78 0.41 8.57 -47.23
C SER A 78 1.03 9.09 -45.94
N THR A 79 1.89 10.10 -46.04
CA THR A 79 2.50 10.79 -44.90
C THR A 79 1.53 11.79 -44.26
N LYS A 80 0.55 12.29 -45.01
CA LYS A 80 -0.38 13.36 -44.58
C LYS A 80 -1.79 12.83 -44.25
N LYS A 81 -2.29 11.86 -45.02
CA LYS A 81 -3.66 11.36 -44.86
C LYS A 81 -3.70 10.17 -43.91
N LYS A 82 -4.51 10.30 -42.87
CA LYS A 82 -4.77 9.23 -41.90
C LYS A 82 -6.21 8.76 -41.97
N VAL A 83 -6.44 7.48 -41.72
CA VAL A 83 -7.76 6.85 -41.68
C VAL A 83 -7.92 6.09 -40.36
N LEU A 84 -9.14 5.88 -39.92
CA LEU A 84 -9.45 5.09 -38.73
C LEU A 84 -8.86 3.68 -38.88
N ASP A 85 -8.10 3.24 -37.91
CA ASP A 85 -7.73 1.84 -37.81
C ASP A 85 -8.93 1.02 -37.32
N ARG A 86 -9.22 -0.10 -37.99
CA ARG A 86 -10.38 -0.93 -37.70
C ARG A 86 -9.93 -2.34 -37.35
N ASN A 87 -10.69 -2.96 -36.44
CA ASN A 87 -10.51 -4.38 -36.12
C ASN A 87 -11.12 -5.26 -37.23
N ARG A 88 -11.03 -6.59 -37.07
CA ARG A 88 -11.54 -7.57 -38.04
C ARG A 88 -13.05 -7.47 -38.26
N CYS A 89 -13.82 -6.97 -37.27
CA CYS A 89 -15.25 -6.73 -37.36
C CYS A 89 -15.61 -5.37 -37.99
N GLY A 90 -14.61 -4.60 -38.47
CA GLY A 90 -14.82 -3.27 -39.05
C GLY A 90 -15.02 -2.15 -38.04
N ASN A 91 -14.99 -2.42 -36.72
CA ASN A 91 -15.14 -1.39 -35.70
C ASN A 91 -13.83 -0.61 -35.49
N PRO A 92 -13.90 0.72 -35.21
CA PRO A 92 -12.73 1.51 -34.90
C PRO A 92 -11.98 0.92 -33.69
N LYS A 93 -10.66 0.78 -33.82
CA LYS A 93 -9.81 0.45 -32.69
C LYS A 93 -9.62 1.67 -31.78
N THR A 94 -9.51 1.44 -30.49
CA THR A 94 -9.18 2.46 -29.51
C THR A 94 -7.70 2.43 -29.18
N ILE A 95 -7.16 3.55 -28.71
CA ILE A 95 -5.77 3.69 -28.29
C ILE A 95 -5.41 2.66 -27.22
N SER A 96 -4.14 2.27 -27.17
CA SER A 96 -3.62 1.37 -26.13
C SER A 96 -3.54 2.08 -24.77
N ILE A 97 -3.36 1.29 -23.70
CA ILE A 97 -3.12 1.84 -22.37
C ILE A 97 -1.82 2.68 -22.34
N PHE A 98 -0.78 2.26 -23.06
CA PHE A 98 0.47 3.03 -23.19
C PHE A 98 0.26 4.38 -23.86
N ASP A 99 -0.46 4.41 -24.98
CA ASP A 99 -0.80 5.68 -25.64
C ASP A 99 -1.61 6.59 -24.72
N ALA A 100 -2.53 6.00 -23.94
CA ALA A 100 -3.35 6.74 -23.00
C ALA A 100 -2.51 7.34 -21.86
N LEU A 101 -1.59 6.55 -21.28
CA LEU A 101 -0.64 7.00 -20.26
C LEU A 101 0.24 8.14 -20.79
N GLN A 102 0.88 7.97 -21.95
CA GLN A 102 1.70 9.01 -22.56
C GLN A 102 0.97 10.32 -22.78
N ARG A 103 -0.27 10.25 -23.31
CA ARG A 103 -1.08 11.45 -23.58
C ARG A 103 -1.45 12.19 -22.31
N LEU A 104 -1.79 11.47 -21.25
CA LEU A 104 -2.16 12.08 -19.97
C LEU A 104 -0.93 12.58 -19.19
N ASP A 105 0.19 11.89 -19.29
CA ASP A 105 1.47 12.31 -18.73
C ASP A 105 1.95 13.63 -19.38
N SER A 106 1.96 13.70 -20.72
CA SER A 106 2.35 14.92 -21.45
C SER A 106 1.46 16.14 -21.13
N GLN A 107 0.26 15.92 -20.59
CA GLN A 107 -0.67 16.95 -20.14
C GLN A 107 -0.64 17.17 -18.62
N ASN A 108 0.30 16.58 -17.89
CA ASN A 108 0.39 16.63 -16.43
C ASN A 108 -0.90 16.19 -15.72
N GLN A 109 -1.60 15.18 -16.28
CA GLN A 109 -2.84 14.65 -15.73
C GLN A 109 -2.65 13.43 -14.86
N ILE A 110 -1.44 12.87 -14.81
CA ILE A 110 -1.09 11.67 -14.05
C ILE A 110 0.19 11.96 -13.26
N PRO A 111 0.19 11.75 -11.92
CA PRO A 111 1.39 11.79 -11.09
C PRO A 111 2.37 10.67 -11.44
N GLN A 112 3.66 10.88 -11.21
CA GLN A 112 4.70 9.94 -11.62
C GLN A 112 4.58 8.59 -10.92
N ASN A 113 4.37 8.57 -9.60
CA ASN A 113 4.23 7.31 -8.86
C ASN A 113 3.02 6.48 -9.34
N LEU A 114 1.91 7.15 -9.68
CA LEU A 114 0.74 6.49 -10.27
C LEU A 114 1.09 5.87 -11.62
N LYS A 115 1.78 6.61 -12.50
CA LYS A 115 2.24 6.12 -13.80
C LYS A 115 3.12 4.88 -13.62
N ASP A 116 4.10 4.97 -12.71
CA ASP A 116 5.03 3.87 -12.42
C ASP A 116 4.34 2.62 -11.87
N ASN A 117 3.32 2.79 -11.02
CA ASN A 117 2.50 1.66 -10.55
C ASN A 117 1.75 0.98 -11.70
N ILE A 118 1.10 1.76 -12.57
CA ILE A 118 0.35 1.22 -13.72
C ILE A 118 1.29 0.53 -14.70
N GLU A 119 2.42 1.14 -15.06
CA GLU A 119 3.42 0.55 -15.95
C GLU A 119 3.94 -0.78 -15.40
N THR A 120 4.26 -0.83 -14.10
CA THR A 120 4.72 -2.07 -13.45
C THR A 120 3.67 -3.17 -13.47
N LEU A 121 2.39 -2.84 -13.31
CA LEU A 121 1.30 -3.80 -13.44
C LEU A 121 1.11 -4.29 -14.89
N ILE A 122 1.34 -3.43 -15.88
CA ILE A 122 1.31 -3.83 -17.29
C ILE A 122 2.43 -4.83 -17.58
N GLU A 123 3.66 -4.54 -17.14
CA GLU A 123 4.80 -5.45 -17.30
C GLU A 123 4.54 -6.81 -16.62
N PHE A 124 3.95 -6.79 -15.41
CA PHE A 124 3.56 -8.04 -14.76
C PHE A 124 2.51 -8.81 -15.57
N ARG A 125 1.43 -8.14 -16.03
CA ARG A 125 0.40 -8.78 -16.86
C ARG A 125 0.99 -9.40 -18.13
N ASP A 126 1.83 -8.67 -18.85
CA ASP A 126 2.39 -9.11 -20.11
C ASP A 126 3.31 -10.35 -19.91
N ASN A 127 4.13 -10.34 -18.86
CA ASN A 127 4.93 -11.49 -18.47
C ASN A 127 4.06 -12.68 -18.03
N ALA A 128 3.02 -12.44 -17.23
CA ALA A 128 2.13 -13.48 -16.73
C ALA A 128 1.34 -14.20 -17.83
N ILE A 129 0.98 -13.50 -18.91
CA ILE A 129 0.24 -14.08 -20.04
C ILE A 129 1.15 -14.91 -20.96
N HIS A 130 2.41 -14.49 -21.11
CA HIS A 130 3.32 -15.06 -22.12
C HIS A 130 4.35 -16.04 -21.57
N PHE A 131 4.58 -16.09 -20.25
CA PHE A 131 5.60 -16.93 -19.63
C PHE A 131 5.03 -17.84 -18.54
N VAL A 132 5.51 -19.08 -18.50
CA VAL A 132 5.12 -20.09 -17.50
C VAL A 132 5.88 -19.83 -16.21
N ASN A 133 5.17 -19.83 -15.04
CA ASN A 133 5.71 -19.81 -13.67
C ASN A 133 6.10 -18.46 -13.05
N MET A 134 5.17 -17.52 -13.02
CA MET A 134 5.26 -16.32 -12.13
C MET A 134 4.66 -16.57 -10.73
N SER A 135 4.23 -17.78 -10.41
CA SER A 135 3.52 -18.16 -9.17
C SER A 135 4.28 -17.91 -7.86
N LYS A 136 5.54 -17.48 -7.94
CA LYS A 136 6.40 -17.24 -6.77
C LYS A 136 6.60 -15.74 -6.43
N LEU A 137 5.87 -14.84 -7.10
CA LEU A 137 5.97 -13.39 -6.88
C LEU A 137 4.79 -12.82 -6.07
N SER A 138 4.07 -13.66 -5.33
CA SER A 138 2.82 -13.27 -4.66
C SER A 138 2.95 -12.02 -3.78
N LYS A 139 4.04 -11.88 -2.99
CA LYS A 139 4.21 -10.73 -2.10
C LYS A 139 4.47 -9.41 -2.84
N PRO A 140 5.45 -9.31 -3.78
CA PRO A 140 5.63 -8.10 -4.59
C PRO A 140 4.38 -7.73 -5.38
N ILE A 141 3.66 -8.71 -5.94
CA ILE A 141 2.43 -8.45 -6.69
C ILE A 141 1.32 -7.94 -5.78
N GLN A 142 1.21 -8.48 -4.56
CA GLN A 142 0.26 -8.01 -3.57
C GLN A 142 0.55 -6.56 -3.16
N GLU A 143 1.81 -6.20 -2.93
CA GLU A 143 2.22 -4.83 -2.59
C GLU A 143 1.90 -3.83 -3.73
N LEU A 144 2.14 -4.22 -4.98
CA LEU A 144 1.73 -3.47 -6.17
C LEU A 144 0.21 -3.36 -6.28
N GLY A 145 -0.51 -4.44 -5.99
CA GLY A 145 -1.97 -4.50 -6.00
C GLY A 145 -2.60 -3.58 -4.95
N PHE A 146 -2.06 -3.53 -3.74
CA PHE A 146 -2.51 -2.58 -2.71
C PHE A 146 -2.35 -1.14 -3.17
N ALA A 147 -1.17 -0.79 -3.73
CA ALA A 147 -0.95 0.52 -4.31
C ALA A 147 -1.93 0.80 -5.45
N CYS A 148 -2.14 -0.16 -6.35
CA CYS A 148 -3.06 -0.06 -7.48
C CYS A 148 -4.48 0.32 -7.02
N ILE A 149 -5.04 -0.38 -6.04
CA ILE A 149 -6.39 -0.12 -5.55
C ILE A 149 -6.48 1.24 -4.85
N LYS A 150 -5.50 1.57 -3.98
CA LYS A 150 -5.43 2.89 -3.35
C LYS A 150 -5.37 3.99 -4.39
N ASN A 151 -4.46 3.88 -5.35
CA ASN A 151 -4.28 4.84 -6.44
C ASN A 151 -5.54 5.00 -7.28
N TYR A 152 -6.24 3.89 -7.56
CA TYR A 152 -7.49 3.91 -8.32
C TYR A 152 -8.58 4.72 -7.59
N VAL A 153 -8.75 4.50 -6.29
CA VAL A 153 -9.73 5.25 -5.48
C VAL A 153 -9.35 6.73 -5.40
N LEU A 154 -8.06 7.04 -5.23
CA LEU A 154 -7.57 8.41 -5.16
C LEU A 154 -7.81 9.17 -6.48
N ILE A 155 -7.48 8.57 -7.63
CA ILE A 155 -7.64 9.24 -8.92
C ILE A 155 -9.10 9.46 -9.28
N LEU A 156 -10.01 8.56 -8.91
CA LEU A 156 -11.45 8.77 -9.06
C LEU A 156 -11.92 10.03 -8.32
N LYS A 157 -11.43 10.23 -7.08
CA LYS A 157 -11.71 11.42 -6.27
C LYS A 157 -11.11 12.67 -6.93
N HIS A 158 -9.83 12.60 -7.33
CA HIS A 158 -9.08 13.70 -7.94
C HIS A 158 -9.73 14.17 -9.28
N TRP A 159 -10.23 13.23 -10.07
CA TRP A 159 -10.93 13.58 -11.32
C TRP A 159 -12.42 13.89 -11.12
N HIS A 160 -12.87 14.00 -9.84
CA HIS A 160 -14.25 14.29 -9.45
C HIS A 160 -15.27 13.33 -10.09
N ILE A 161 -14.93 12.04 -10.13
CA ILE A 161 -15.82 10.99 -10.60
C ILE A 161 -16.66 10.55 -9.41
N LYS A 162 -17.92 11.03 -9.39
CA LYS A 162 -18.85 10.74 -8.28
C LYS A 162 -19.42 9.34 -8.45
N ARG A 163 -18.94 8.39 -7.69
CA ARG A 163 -19.47 7.04 -7.53
C ARG A 163 -19.41 6.66 -6.05
N ASP A 164 -20.44 6.02 -5.56
CA ASP A 164 -20.43 5.47 -4.21
C ASP A 164 -19.67 4.14 -4.22
N LEU A 165 -18.44 4.18 -3.77
CA LEU A 165 -17.58 3.01 -3.64
C LEU A 165 -17.61 2.40 -2.22
N ASN A 166 -18.24 3.08 -1.24
CA ASN A 166 -18.24 2.63 0.16
C ASN A 166 -19.00 1.31 0.36
N LYS A 167 -19.92 1.00 -0.54
CA LYS A 167 -20.68 -0.26 -0.55
C LYS A 167 -19.89 -1.48 -1.00
N TYR A 168 -18.65 -1.28 -1.52
CA TYR A 168 -17.79 -2.35 -1.99
C TYR A 168 -16.61 -2.53 -1.05
N ASN A 169 -16.21 -3.77 -0.85
CA ASN A 169 -15.00 -4.11 -0.09
C ASN A 169 -13.76 -3.93 -0.99
N LEU A 170 -13.18 -2.72 -0.98
CA LEU A 170 -12.02 -2.36 -1.81
C LEU A 170 -10.71 -2.69 -1.10
N TYR A 171 -10.50 -3.94 -0.74
CA TYR A 171 -9.25 -4.41 -0.14
C TYR A 171 -8.85 -5.76 -0.73
N LEU A 172 -7.54 -6.01 -0.81
CA LEU A 172 -6.98 -7.33 -1.09
C LEU A 172 -6.73 -8.07 0.21
N MET A 173 -7.04 -9.37 0.23
CA MET A 173 -6.69 -10.22 1.36
C MET A 173 -5.17 -10.46 1.36
N PRO A 174 -4.46 -10.17 2.46
CA PRO A 174 -2.99 -10.22 2.49
C PRO A 174 -2.47 -11.66 2.69
N LEU A 175 -2.84 -12.58 1.82
CA LEU A 175 -2.52 -14.01 1.93
C LEU A 175 -1.01 -14.29 1.81
N ALA A 176 -0.28 -13.51 1.02
CA ALA A 176 1.15 -13.68 0.84
C ALA A 176 1.98 -13.42 2.12
N TYR A 177 1.39 -12.76 3.12
CA TYR A 177 2.04 -12.50 4.40
C TYR A 177 1.85 -13.62 5.44
N VAL A 178 0.97 -14.59 5.16
CA VAL A 178 0.68 -15.73 6.06
C VAL A 178 1.72 -16.84 5.92
N GLU A 179 2.35 -16.95 4.75
CA GLU A 179 3.31 -18.02 4.44
C GLU A 179 4.75 -17.47 4.34
N ASN A 180 5.52 -17.60 5.40
CA ASN A 180 6.94 -17.19 5.44
C ASN A 180 7.86 -17.99 4.50
N ARG A 181 7.37 -19.07 3.86
CA ARG A 181 8.16 -19.95 2.98
C ARG A 181 8.35 -19.42 1.55
N LEU A 182 7.63 -18.39 1.14
CA LEU A 182 7.59 -17.91 -0.24
C LEU A 182 8.74 -16.95 -0.62
N GLU A 183 9.45 -16.38 0.34
CA GLU A 183 10.52 -15.40 0.04
C GLU A 183 11.77 -16.01 -0.60
N VAL A 184 12.11 -17.27 -0.31
CA VAL A 184 13.36 -17.90 -0.76
C VAL A 184 13.28 -18.45 -2.18
N GLU A 185 12.09 -18.78 -2.66
CA GLU A 185 11.90 -19.45 -3.96
C GLU A 185 11.64 -18.50 -5.13
N ALA A 186 11.20 -17.27 -4.90
CA ALA A 186 10.86 -16.29 -5.94
C ALA A 186 12.07 -15.83 -6.80
N THR A 187 13.30 -16.09 -6.33
CA THR A 187 14.53 -15.63 -6.98
C THR A 187 15.14 -16.61 -7.98
N GLN A 188 14.48 -17.73 -8.26
CA GLN A 188 15.08 -18.81 -9.06
C GLN A 188 14.87 -18.68 -10.59
N THR A 189 13.86 -17.93 -11.06
CA THR A 189 13.66 -17.71 -12.50
C THR A 189 14.26 -16.36 -12.93
N LEU A 190 14.89 -16.34 -14.13
CA LEU A 190 15.48 -15.12 -14.69
C LEU A 190 14.44 -14.00 -14.86
N GLU A 191 13.24 -14.37 -15.33
CA GLU A 191 12.11 -13.46 -15.52
C GLU A 191 11.65 -12.84 -14.20
N GLY A 192 11.54 -13.66 -13.14
CA GLY A 192 11.21 -13.19 -11.79
C GLY A 192 12.26 -12.22 -11.24
N GLN A 193 13.54 -12.51 -11.45
CA GLN A 193 14.64 -11.63 -11.05
C GLN A 193 14.61 -10.30 -11.82
N ASN A 194 14.36 -10.35 -13.13
CA ASN A 194 14.26 -9.14 -13.96
C ASN A 194 13.07 -8.27 -13.53
N PHE A 195 11.92 -8.88 -13.23
CA PHE A 195 10.75 -8.16 -12.72
C PHE A 195 11.03 -7.50 -11.37
N ILE A 196 11.62 -8.23 -10.42
CA ILE A 196 12.01 -7.67 -9.10
C ILE A 196 13.01 -6.52 -9.27
N LYS A 197 13.96 -6.64 -10.20
CA LYS A 197 14.92 -5.57 -10.50
C LYS A 197 14.21 -4.32 -11.01
N LEU A 198 13.24 -4.47 -11.91
CA LEU A 198 12.41 -3.38 -12.40
C LEU A 198 11.65 -2.70 -11.26
N VAL A 199 10.96 -3.48 -10.42
CA VAL A 199 10.21 -2.94 -9.26
C VAL A 199 11.14 -2.15 -8.33
N LYS A 200 12.31 -2.70 -7.99
CA LYS A 200 13.30 -2.01 -7.14
C LYS A 200 13.81 -0.71 -7.77
N GLN A 201 14.05 -0.70 -9.08
CA GLN A 201 14.45 0.50 -9.80
C GLN A 201 13.35 1.57 -9.74
N LYS A 202 12.09 1.21 -9.98
CA LYS A 202 10.96 2.14 -9.86
C LYS A 202 10.83 2.68 -8.43
N LEU A 203 10.88 1.82 -7.42
CA LEU A 203 10.82 2.22 -6.01
C LEU A 203 11.97 3.15 -5.58
N SER A 204 13.17 3.01 -6.14
CA SER A 204 14.28 3.92 -5.86
C SER A 204 14.07 5.34 -6.40
N GLN A 205 13.15 5.52 -7.33
CA GLN A 205 12.77 6.79 -7.94
C GLN A 205 11.42 7.31 -7.42
N GLU A 206 10.79 6.59 -6.46
CA GLU A 206 9.50 6.97 -5.90
C GLU A 206 9.55 8.34 -5.24
N LYS A 207 8.61 9.20 -5.59
CA LYS A 207 8.48 10.53 -4.99
C LYS A 207 7.70 10.41 -3.68
N THR A 208 8.35 10.73 -2.58
CA THR A 208 7.81 10.60 -1.22
C THR A 208 6.76 11.64 -0.87
N ASP A 209 6.70 12.74 -1.60
CA ASP A 209 5.74 13.83 -1.46
C ASP A 209 4.43 13.60 -2.23
N GLU A 210 4.35 12.56 -3.08
CA GLU A 210 3.13 12.21 -3.78
C GLU A 210 2.20 11.36 -2.90
N GLU A 211 0.89 11.62 -2.97
CA GLU A 211 -0.15 10.81 -2.30
C GLU A 211 -0.27 9.39 -2.90
N TYR A 212 0.14 9.25 -4.15
CA TYR A 212 0.15 7.98 -4.89
C TYR A 212 1.41 7.17 -4.58
N GLY A 213 1.30 5.84 -4.55
CA GLY A 213 2.42 4.94 -4.30
C GLY A 213 2.65 3.97 -5.45
N ILE A 214 3.90 3.53 -5.62
CA ILE A 214 4.27 2.48 -6.59
C ILE A 214 3.94 1.11 -6.00
N ALA A 215 4.30 0.87 -4.74
CA ALA A 215 3.96 -0.33 -3.98
C ALA A 215 3.66 0.04 -2.52
N ILE A 216 2.79 -0.74 -1.87
CA ILE A 216 2.44 -0.54 -0.45
C ILE A 216 2.77 -1.79 0.31
N LYS A 217 3.72 -1.69 1.23
CA LYS A 217 4.03 -2.76 2.18
C LYS A 217 3.04 -2.71 3.34
N ILE A 218 2.44 -3.87 3.65
CA ILE A 218 1.57 -4.04 4.80
C ILE A 218 2.29 -4.93 5.82
N ASP A 219 2.54 -4.40 7.01
CA ASP A 219 3.07 -5.18 8.13
C ASP A 219 1.91 -5.74 8.94
N LEU A 220 1.64 -7.05 8.79
CA LEU A 220 0.67 -7.77 9.60
C LEU A 220 1.32 -8.33 10.85
N ARG A 221 0.82 -7.94 12.01
CA ARG A 221 1.23 -8.51 13.30
C ARG A 221 0.07 -9.30 13.89
N PHE A 222 0.19 -10.62 13.88
CA PHE A 222 -0.76 -11.49 14.57
C PHE A 222 -0.47 -11.46 16.07
N GLN A 223 -1.39 -10.92 16.84
CA GLN A 223 -1.35 -10.96 18.30
C GLN A 223 -2.46 -11.88 18.80
N LYS A 224 -2.13 -12.70 19.81
CA LYS A 224 -3.15 -13.52 20.47
C LYS A 224 -4.04 -12.59 21.30
N GLY A 225 -5.23 -12.31 20.78
CA GLY A 225 -6.23 -11.46 21.44
C GLY A 225 -7.18 -12.30 22.29
N ASN A 226 -7.53 -11.80 23.47
CA ASN A 226 -8.45 -12.45 24.40
C ASN A 226 -9.90 -11.99 24.25
N SER A 227 -10.26 -11.14 23.27
CA SER A 227 -11.62 -10.65 23.11
C SER A 227 -12.03 -10.48 21.65
N PHE A 228 -13.27 -10.88 21.34
CA PHE A 228 -14.00 -10.54 20.13
C PHE A 228 -14.37 -9.05 20.18
N GLY A 229 -13.57 -8.17 19.70
CA GLY A 229 -13.84 -6.73 19.70
C GLY A 229 -12.59 -5.88 19.94
N ALA A 230 -11.42 -6.50 19.93
CA ALA A 230 -10.17 -5.75 19.95
C ALA A 230 -10.07 -4.92 18.67
N THR A 231 -10.20 -3.60 18.78
CA THR A 231 -9.92 -2.67 17.69
C THR A 231 -8.41 -2.53 17.58
N GLU A 232 -7.87 -2.78 16.39
CA GLU A 232 -6.45 -2.58 16.14
C GLU A 232 -6.12 -1.10 16.19
N VAL A 233 -5.22 -0.71 17.10
CA VAL A 233 -4.76 0.68 17.24
C VAL A 233 -3.36 0.79 16.67
N ARG A 234 -3.22 1.56 15.59
CA ARG A 234 -1.93 1.87 14.99
C ARG A 234 -1.36 3.17 15.59
N PHE A 235 -0.08 3.18 15.94
CA PHE A 235 0.59 4.40 16.35
C PHE A 235 0.76 5.33 15.13
N ASP A 236 0.11 6.48 15.19
CA ASP A 236 0.28 7.57 14.24
C ASP A 236 0.67 8.84 15.02
N LYS A 237 1.74 9.52 14.61
CA LYS A 237 2.19 10.76 15.25
C LYS A 237 1.16 11.88 15.18
N ASN A 238 0.28 11.84 14.16
CA ASN A 238 -0.78 12.81 13.91
C ASN A 238 -2.18 12.26 14.23
N GLY A 239 -2.25 11.04 14.80
CA GLY A 239 -3.51 10.38 15.15
C GLY A 239 -4.17 10.99 16.37
N ILE A 240 -5.48 10.75 16.53
CA ILE A 240 -6.23 11.12 17.73
C ILE A 240 -5.62 10.39 18.93
N PRO A 241 -5.25 11.08 20.01
CA PRO A 241 -4.67 10.42 21.17
C PRO A 241 -5.67 9.45 21.79
N ILE A 242 -5.39 8.15 21.71
CA ILE A 242 -6.17 7.10 22.35
C ILE A 242 -5.52 6.79 23.69
N ASN A 243 -6.26 6.91 24.76
CA ASN A 243 -5.81 6.49 26.08
C ASN A 243 -5.73 4.96 26.11
N LEU A 244 -4.53 4.43 26.30
CA LEU A 244 -4.32 3.01 26.59
C LEU A 244 -5.11 2.62 27.83
N THR A 245 -5.75 1.45 27.82
CA THR A 245 -6.41 0.94 29.01
C THR A 245 -5.40 0.72 30.13
N ASP A 246 -5.86 0.73 31.38
CA ASP A 246 -4.99 0.49 32.53
C ASP A 246 -4.27 -0.85 32.48
N GLU A 247 -4.88 -1.85 31.85
CA GLU A 247 -4.30 -3.18 31.68
C GLU A 247 -3.17 -3.20 30.65
N ASP A 248 -3.32 -2.53 29.50
CA ASP A 248 -2.30 -2.47 28.46
C ASP A 248 -1.10 -1.66 28.93
N PHE A 249 -1.36 -0.61 29.68
CA PHE A 249 -0.34 0.20 30.32
C PHE A 249 0.47 -0.62 31.33
N ARG A 250 -0.18 -1.37 32.23
CA ARG A 250 0.48 -2.23 33.24
C ARG A 250 1.28 -3.37 32.61
N LYS A 251 0.84 -3.88 31.45
CA LYS A 251 1.62 -4.89 30.71
C LYS A 251 2.91 -4.32 30.16
N ARG A 252 2.91 -3.08 29.69
CA ARG A 252 4.08 -2.43 29.09
C ARG A 252 5.06 -1.85 30.11
N TYR A 253 4.52 -1.27 31.20
CA TYR A 253 5.28 -0.65 32.28
C TYR A 253 4.83 -1.22 33.65
N PRO A 254 5.18 -2.49 33.94
CA PRO A 254 4.67 -3.19 35.12
C PRO A 254 5.32 -2.77 36.44
N LEU A 255 6.40 -1.98 36.40
CA LEU A 255 7.20 -1.70 37.57
C LEU A 255 7.05 -0.25 38.02
N THR A 256 6.88 -0.04 39.30
CA THR A 256 7.04 1.24 39.98
C THR A 256 8.49 1.45 40.43
N TYR A 257 8.87 2.67 40.79
CA TYR A 257 10.21 2.97 41.32
C TYR A 257 10.55 2.13 42.55
N VAL A 258 9.59 1.93 43.44
CA VAL A 258 9.76 1.12 44.65
C VAL A 258 10.03 -0.34 44.28
N GLU A 259 9.29 -0.88 43.33
CA GLU A 259 9.49 -2.27 42.87
C GLU A 259 10.84 -2.46 42.17
N VAL A 260 11.25 -1.49 41.33
CA VAL A 260 12.60 -1.50 40.72
C VAL A 260 13.69 -1.51 41.82
N THR A 261 13.57 -0.61 42.79
CA THR A 261 14.56 -0.50 43.88
C THR A 261 14.63 -1.77 44.72
N ASN A 262 13.48 -2.33 45.09
CA ASN A 262 13.42 -3.55 45.88
C ASN A 262 13.99 -4.76 45.13
N LYS A 263 13.62 -4.92 43.85
CA LYS A 263 14.16 -6.00 43.02
C LYS A 263 15.66 -5.81 42.74
N ALA A 264 16.15 -4.59 42.60
CA ALA A 264 17.58 -4.32 42.41
C ALA A 264 18.41 -4.75 43.64
N ARG A 265 17.90 -4.51 44.85
CA ARG A 265 18.58 -4.96 46.09
C ARG A 265 18.74 -6.50 46.18
N THR A 266 17.77 -7.22 45.68
CA THR A 266 17.85 -8.70 45.68
C THR A 266 18.68 -9.23 44.50
N ARG A 267 18.67 -8.54 43.36
CA ARG A 267 19.31 -8.99 42.12
C ARG A 267 20.80 -8.72 42.05
N TYR A 268 21.29 -7.61 42.66
CA TYR A 268 22.69 -7.19 42.53
C TYR A 268 23.41 -7.23 43.88
N SER A 269 24.69 -7.62 43.83
CA SER A 269 25.56 -7.70 45.03
C SER A 269 26.09 -6.34 45.45
N ASP A 270 26.31 -5.44 44.50
CA ASP A 270 26.92 -4.11 44.67
C ASP A 270 25.90 -2.97 44.62
N PHE A 271 24.61 -3.27 44.68
CA PHE A 271 23.57 -2.28 44.61
C PHE A 271 23.50 -1.39 45.85
N LYS A 272 23.57 -0.09 45.64
CA LYS A 272 23.30 0.95 46.67
C LYS A 272 22.42 2.02 46.07
N GLN A 273 21.41 2.42 46.80
CA GLN A 273 20.54 3.54 46.42
C GLN A 273 21.26 4.87 46.73
N ASN A 274 22.16 5.29 45.82
CA ASN A 274 23.07 6.41 46.00
C ASN A 274 23.01 7.33 44.76
N LYS A 275 23.88 8.33 44.69
CA LYS A 275 23.96 9.30 43.59
C LYS A 275 24.11 8.61 42.24
N ARG A 276 24.96 7.56 42.12
CA ARG A 276 25.14 6.77 40.91
C ARG A 276 23.84 6.12 40.42
N PHE A 277 23.05 5.54 41.31
CA PHE A 277 21.75 4.97 40.95
C PHE A 277 20.78 6.03 40.46
N ASN A 278 20.75 7.20 41.14
CA ASN A 278 19.86 8.29 40.71
C ASN A 278 20.23 8.83 39.34
N GLU A 279 21.51 8.92 39.01
CA GLU A 279 21.98 9.32 37.65
C GLU A 279 21.56 8.31 36.60
N ILE A 280 21.68 7.02 36.84
CA ILE A 280 21.22 5.95 35.95
C ILE A 280 19.69 6.07 35.74
N MET A 281 18.96 6.23 36.85
CA MET A 281 17.49 6.37 36.77
C MET A 281 17.05 7.65 36.04
N SER A 282 17.85 8.70 36.10
CA SER A 282 17.60 9.93 35.33
C SER A 282 17.74 9.69 33.84
N GLN A 283 18.80 9.00 33.41
CA GLN A 283 18.99 8.60 32.01
C GLN A 283 17.87 7.67 31.50
N ILE A 284 17.44 6.72 32.35
CA ILE A 284 16.33 5.82 32.03
C ILE A 284 15.01 6.59 31.82
N LYS A 285 14.80 7.67 32.56
CA LYS A 285 13.59 8.51 32.41
C LYS A 285 13.52 9.25 31.08
N GLU A 286 14.63 9.49 30.41
CA GLU A 286 14.68 10.12 29.09
C GLU A 286 14.33 9.13 27.96
N ASN A 287 14.29 7.83 28.25
CA ASN A 287 13.98 6.80 27.27
C ASN A 287 12.51 6.35 27.40
N GLU A 288 11.67 6.79 26.49
CA GLU A 288 10.24 6.42 26.44
C GLU A 288 9.97 4.91 26.33
N LYS A 289 10.93 4.10 25.89
CA LYS A 289 10.81 2.63 25.87
C LYS A 289 10.97 1.99 27.24
N LEU A 290 11.59 2.70 28.18
CA LEU A 290 11.91 2.20 29.51
C LEU A 290 11.08 2.85 30.60
N PHE A 291 10.65 4.10 30.42
CA PHE A 291 9.95 4.89 31.40
C PHE A 291 8.77 5.62 30.82
N TYR A 292 7.71 5.72 31.60
CA TYR A 292 6.53 6.52 31.28
C TYR A 292 5.97 7.17 32.54
N GLU A 293 5.68 8.47 32.46
CA GLU A 293 5.05 9.21 33.53
C GLU A 293 3.56 9.38 33.26
N ARG A 294 2.72 8.93 34.19
CA ARG A 294 1.27 8.96 34.06
C ARG A 294 0.63 9.67 35.23
N ARG A 295 -0.47 10.36 34.99
CA ARG A 295 -1.36 10.87 36.05
C ARG A 295 -2.13 9.70 36.67
N LEU A 296 -2.29 9.71 38.01
CA LEU A 296 -3.04 8.69 38.73
C LEU A 296 -4.53 8.70 38.37
N ASP A 297 -5.07 9.89 38.08
CA ASP A 297 -6.41 10.09 37.53
C ASP A 297 -6.29 10.87 36.21
N ASN A 298 -6.56 10.20 35.11
CA ASN A 298 -6.45 10.79 33.77
C ASN A 298 -7.52 11.85 33.48
N GLN A 299 -8.62 11.82 34.20
CA GLN A 299 -9.71 12.78 34.03
C GLN A 299 -9.47 14.09 34.82
N ASN A 300 -8.54 14.07 35.78
CA ASN A 300 -8.23 15.23 36.61
C ASN A 300 -6.85 15.83 36.22
N PRO A 301 -6.82 17.04 35.59
CA PRO A 301 -5.56 17.70 35.21
C PRO A 301 -4.62 18.02 36.37
N LYS A 302 -5.13 18.09 37.60
CA LYS A 302 -4.36 18.36 38.82
C LYS A 302 -3.92 17.10 39.57
N SER A 303 -4.24 15.90 39.05
CA SER A 303 -3.84 14.64 39.64
C SER A 303 -2.32 14.47 39.65
N GLN A 304 -1.79 13.86 40.73
CA GLN A 304 -0.36 13.54 40.85
C GLN A 304 0.10 12.64 39.72
N LYS A 305 1.31 12.90 39.23
CA LYS A 305 1.98 12.08 38.25
C LYS A 305 2.81 11.00 38.95
N LYS A 306 2.81 9.81 38.41
CA LYS A 306 3.60 8.68 38.89
C LYS A 306 4.37 8.05 37.72
N GLY A 307 5.66 7.77 37.97
CA GLY A 307 6.52 7.11 37.00
C GLY A 307 6.42 5.58 37.06
N PHE A 308 6.40 4.97 35.90
CA PHE A 308 6.33 3.52 35.69
C PHE A 308 7.44 3.08 34.76
N TYR A 309 7.94 1.86 34.94
CA TYR A 309 9.11 1.34 34.26
C TYR A 309 8.80 0.03 33.54
N SER A 310 9.34 -0.11 32.34
CA SER A 310 9.28 -1.35 31.57
C SER A 310 10.20 -2.42 32.18
N SER A 311 9.85 -3.69 32.02
CA SER A 311 10.72 -4.81 32.42
C SER A 311 12.08 -4.80 31.69
N ASN A 312 12.19 -4.09 30.57
CA ASN A 312 13.48 -3.93 29.87
C ASN A 312 14.50 -3.06 30.63
N ILE A 313 14.10 -2.37 31.72
CA ILE A 313 15.01 -1.64 32.59
C ILE A 313 16.14 -2.54 33.16
N TRP A 314 15.86 -3.83 33.30
CA TRP A 314 16.86 -4.78 33.81
C TRP A 314 18.04 -4.95 32.86
N LYS A 315 17.89 -4.77 31.55
CA LYS A 315 19.00 -4.81 30.60
C LYS A 315 20.00 -3.70 30.87
N GLU A 316 19.51 -2.50 31.10
CA GLU A 316 20.35 -1.32 31.40
C GLU A 316 21.02 -1.44 32.77
N LEU A 317 20.29 -1.95 33.74
CA LEU A 317 20.85 -2.14 35.09
C LEU A 317 21.84 -3.30 35.15
N ASP A 318 21.63 -4.39 34.40
CA ASP A 318 22.54 -5.54 34.32
C ASP A 318 23.91 -5.16 33.72
N GLU A 319 23.98 -4.07 32.93
CA GLU A 319 25.26 -3.54 32.41
C GLU A 319 26.02 -2.69 33.43
N LYS A 320 25.33 -2.18 34.45
CA LYS A 320 25.86 -1.21 35.41
C LYS A 320 26.17 -1.82 36.80
N TYR A 321 25.57 -2.97 37.10
CA TYR A 321 25.66 -3.65 38.40
C TYR A 321 26.00 -5.13 38.26
N THR A 322 26.64 -5.68 39.26
CA THR A 322 27.06 -7.09 39.31
C THR A 322 25.94 -7.96 39.88
N LYS A 323 25.45 -8.93 39.10
CA LYS A 323 24.43 -9.88 39.56
C LYS A 323 24.98 -10.74 40.72
N LYS A 324 24.09 -11.11 41.64
CA LYS A 324 24.38 -12.07 42.69
C LYS A 324 24.53 -13.46 42.15
#